data_77fdbc7514760acb298b50eafcf4c2f4
#
_entry.id   77fdbc7514760acb298b50eafcf4c2f4
#
_cell.length_a   1.000
_cell.length_b   1.000
_cell.length_c   1.000
_cell.angle_alpha   90.00
_cell.angle_beta   90.00
_cell.angle_gamma   90.00
#
_symmetry.space_group_name_H-M   'P 1'
#
loop_
_entity.id
_entity.type
_entity.pdbx_description
1 polymer ?
#
loop_
_entity_poly.entity_id
_entity_poly.type
_entity_poly.pdbx_seq_one_letter_code
_entity_poly.pdbx_strand_id
1 'polypeptide(L)'
;MTDIYSLTYEQAEKLLTENGFRATQCANIFRDIYKRRAADFDEMTLTSADIKALLSDKYFFGKLKIDEILQSVDTSKYLFELSDGCRVETVLMRQKFGNSICISTQSGCNMGCKFCCSGRLRKQRDLTAGEMVSQILAVEKHQNITISNITVMGIGEPFDNYDALCDFLDIVTVPGGIETGTKHITVSTCGLCDKMKLFAERKEPCNLAVSLHAPDDEIRNRLMPVNRRYSISQVIESAKYYVERTNRKVLLEYILLDGINDSRENA
;
A
#
# COMPACT_ATOMS: atom_id res chain seq x y z
N MET A 1 -21.32 7.17 -3.15
CA MET A 1 -20.95 5.81 -3.61
C MET A 1 -19.47 5.61 -3.34
N THR A 2 -19.07 4.42 -2.94
CA THR A 2 -17.68 4.07 -2.61
C THR A 2 -17.07 3.25 -3.75
N ASP A 3 -15.75 3.35 -3.95
CA ASP A 3 -15.06 2.49 -4.92
C ASP A 3 -15.12 1.04 -4.46
N ILE A 4 -15.59 0.13 -5.32
CA ILE A 4 -15.75 -1.30 -4.99
C ILE A 4 -14.41 -1.97 -4.67
N TYR A 5 -13.32 -1.46 -5.19
CA TYR A 5 -11.97 -1.94 -4.86
C TYR A 5 -11.55 -1.62 -3.42
N SER A 6 -12.30 -0.76 -2.69
CA SER A 6 -12.13 -0.52 -1.25
C SER A 6 -12.91 -1.50 -0.37
N LEU A 7 -13.75 -2.37 -0.96
CA LEU A 7 -14.58 -3.30 -0.22
C LEU A 7 -13.73 -4.46 0.30
N THR A 8 -13.58 -4.57 1.63
CA THR A 8 -12.90 -5.71 2.25
C THR A 8 -13.81 -6.94 2.25
N TYR A 9 -13.23 -8.13 2.41
CA TYR A 9 -14.01 -9.38 2.44
C TYR A 9 -14.99 -9.39 3.61
N GLU A 10 -14.59 -8.94 4.80
CA GLU A 10 -15.44 -8.83 5.98
C GLU A 10 -16.60 -7.86 5.77
N GLN A 11 -16.35 -6.69 5.19
CA GLN A 11 -17.39 -5.72 4.85
C GLN A 11 -18.38 -6.28 3.83
N ALA A 12 -17.90 -7.05 2.84
CA ALA A 12 -18.75 -7.70 1.85
C ALA A 12 -19.61 -8.80 2.49
N GLU A 13 -19.05 -9.64 3.37
CA GLU A 13 -19.82 -10.65 4.12
C GLU A 13 -20.92 -10.01 4.97
N LYS A 14 -20.59 -8.94 5.69
CA LYS A 14 -21.54 -8.17 6.49
C LYS A 14 -22.64 -7.58 5.62
N LEU A 15 -22.28 -6.92 4.51
CA LEU A 15 -23.26 -6.36 3.56
C LEU A 15 -24.24 -7.43 3.05
N LEU A 16 -23.72 -8.57 2.64
CA LEU A 16 -24.55 -9.67 2.13
C LEU A 16 -25.51 -10.20 3.20
N THR A 17 -25.01 -10.48 4.40
CA THR A 17 -25.83 -11.05 5.48
C THR A 17 -26.91 -10.09 5.96
N GLU A 18 -26.62 -8.80 6.07
CA GLU A 18 -27.59 -7.77 6.42
C GLU A 18 -28.70 -7.59 5.38
N ASN A 19 -28.47 -8.03 4.13
CA ASN A 19 -29.46 -7.97 3.04
C ASN A 19 -30.03 -9.35 2.68
N GLY A 20 -29.91 -10.37 3.57
CA GLY A 20 -30.53 -11.67 3.42
C GLY A 20 -29.82 -12.64 2.47
N PHE A 21 -28.59 -12.33 2.03
CA PHE A 21 -27.76 -13.22 1.23
C PHE A 21 -26.83 -14.08 2.11
N ARG A 22 -26.30 -15.15 1.53
CA ARG A 22 -25.34 -16.01 2.23
C ARG A 22 -23.93 -15.38 2.19
N ALA A 23 -23.24 -15.35 3.31
CA ALA A 23 -21.86 -14.88 3.40
C ALA A 23 -20.90 -15.54 2.37
N THR A 24 -21.12 -16.85 2.09
CA THR A 24 -20.31 -17.61 1.12
C THR A 24 -20.34 -17.03 -0.30
N GLN A 25 -21.35 -16.22 -0.66
CA GLN A 25 -21.46 -15.59 -1.98
C GLN A 25 -20.43 -14.44 -2.15
N CYS A 26 -19.82 -13.97 -1.05
CA CYS A 26 -18.73 -13.01 -1.08
C CYS A 26 -17.55 -13.48 -1.96
N ALA A 27 -17.24 -14.78 -1.93
CA ALA A 27 -16.19 -15.35 -2.76
C ALA A 27 -16.41 -15.15 -4.26
N ASN A 28 -17.67 -15.14 -4.72
CA ASN A 28 -18.00 -14.89 -6.13
C ASN A 28 -17.71 -13.43 -6.51
N ILE A 29 -18.06 -12.48 -5.63
CA ILE A 29 -17.77 -11.05 -5.83
C ILE A 29 -16.26 -10.85 -6.02
N PHE A 30 -15.46 -11.37 -5.10
CA PHE A 30 -13.99 -11.23 -5.16
C PHE A 30 -13.38 -11.92 -6.38
N ARG A 31 -13.87 -13.10 -6.76
CA ARG A 31 -13.43 -13.79 -7.98
C ARG A 31 -13.77 -13.02 -9.24
N ASP A 32 -14.97 -12.46 -9.35
CA ASP A 32 -15.35 -11.62 -10.49
C ASP A 32 -14.43 -10.41 -10.60
N ILE A 33 -14.22 -9.67 -9.49
CA ILE A 33 -13.40 -8.45 -9.46
C ILE A 33 -11.92 -8.77 -9.74
N TYR A 34 -11.33 -9.71 -8.99
CA TYR A 34 -9.86 -9.86 -8.93
C TYR A 34 -9.30 -10.99 -9.81
N LYS A 35 -10.07 -12.06 -10.07
CA LYS A 35 -9.60 -13.16 -10.93
C LYS A 35 -10.10 -13.02 -12.35
N ARG A 36 -11.35 -12.61 -12.53
CA ARG A 36 -11.94 -12.39 -13.85
C ARG A 36 -11.74 -10.99 -14.38
N ARG A 37 -11.29 -10.07 -13.51
CA ARG A 37 -10.98 -8.69 -13.87
C ARG A 37 -12.19 -7.93 -14.41
N ALA A 38 -13.38 -8.19 -13.86
CA ALA A 38 -14.56 -7.42 -14.17
C ALA A 38 -14.30 -5.92 -13.98
N ALA A 39 -14.63 -5.11 -14.96
CA ALA A 39 -14.43 -3.66 -14.97
C ALA A 39 -15.75 -2.90 -14.74
N ASP A 40 -16.87 -3.62 -14.67
CA ASP A 40 -18.20 -3.12 -14.31
C ASP A 40 -19.06 -4.26 -13.74
N PHE A 41 -20.27 -3.93 -13.30
CA PHE A 41 -21.20 -4.91 -12.70
C PHE A 41 -21.75 -5.91 -13.73
N ASP A 42 -21.84 -5.55 -15.00
CA ASP A 42 -22.37 -6.43 -16.05
C ASP A 42 -21.38 -7.56 -16.36
N GLU A 43 -20.09 -7.32 -16.24
CA GLU A 43 -19.02 -8.30 -16.41
C GLU A 43 -18.91 -9.31 -15.25
N MET A 44 -19.58 -9.07 -14.10
CA MET A 44 -19.58 -9.96 -12.94
C MET A 44 -20.50 -11.17 -13.19
N THR A 45 -19.96 -12.25 -13.74
CA THR A 45 -20.74 -13.42 -14.19
C THR A 45 -20.95 -14.50 -13.13
N LEU A 46 -20.18 -14.51 -12.03
CA LEU A 46 -20.35 -15.42 -10.89
C LEU A 46 -21.31 -14.86 -9.85
N THR A 47 -21.49 -13.55 -9.83
CA THR A 47 -22.32 -12.82 -8.89
C THR A 47 -23.77 -12.73 -9.41
N SER A 48 -24.76 -13.08 -8.57
CA SER A 48 -26.17 -13.05 -8.96
C SER A 48 -26.66 -11.62 -9.25
N ALA A 49 -27.72 -11.51 -10.07
CA ALA A 49 -28.29 -10.22 -10.47
C ALA A 49 -28.72 -9.36 -9.26
N ASP A 50 -29.33 -9.99 -8.24
CA ASP A 50 -29.80 -9.28 -7.03
C ASP A 50 -28.61 -8.70 -6.23
N ILE A 51 -27.50 -9.46 -6.12
CA ILE A 51 -26.28 -8.96 -5.45
C ILE A 51 -25.63 -7.85 -6.28
N LYS A 52 -25.60 -7.97 -7.62
CA LYS A 52 -25.10 -6.89 -8.49
C LYS A 52 -25.91 -5.61 -8.33
N ALA A 53 -27.24 -5.71 -8.26
CA ALA A 53 -28.10 -4.57 -7.99
C ALA A 53 -27.79 -3.93 -6.63
N LEU A 54 -27.66 -4.74 -5.56
CA LEU A 54 -27.27 -4.27 -4.22
C LEU A 54 -25.90 -3.54 -4.24
N LEU A 55 -24.92 -4.10 -4.97
CA LEU A 55 -23.60 -3.51 -5.06
C LEU A 55 -23.63 -2.19 -5.85
N SER A 56 -24.32 -2.14 -6.99
CA SER A 56 -24.39 -0.96 -7.86
C SER A 56 -25.09 0.24 -7.21
N ASP A 57 -25.96 0.02 -6.23
CA ASP A 57 -26.56 1.10 -5.44
C ASP A 57 -25.54 1.80 -4.49
N LYS A 58 -24.52 1.09 -4.07
CA LYS A 58 -23.58 1.55 -3.04
C LYS A 58 -22.17 1.83 -3.56
N TYR A 59 -21.77 1.13 -4.60
CA TYR A 59 -20.40 1.12 -5.11
C TYR A 59 -20.33 1.51 -6.59
N PHE A 60 -19.12 1.86 -7.00
CA PHE A 60 -18.74 2.03 -8.41
C PHE A 60 -17.37 1.40 -8.64
N PHE A 61 -17.03 1.07 -9.87
CA PHE A 61 -15.69 0.65 -10.26
C PHE A 61 -14.79 1.85 -10.47
N GLY A 62 -13.84 2.07 -9.56
CA GLY A 62 -12.85 3.11 -9.67
C GLY A 62 -11.93 2.91 -10.88
N LYS A 63 -11.48 3.99 -11.48
CA LYS A 63 -10.57 3.95 -12.63
C LYS A 63 -9.44 4.93 -12.41
N LEU A 64 -8.20 4.48 -12.61
CA LEU A 64 -7.04 5.34 -12.69
C LEU A 64 -6.76 5.66 -14.16
N LYS A 65 -6.50 6.92 -14.43
CA LYS A 65 -6.04 7.37 -15.74
C LYS A 65 -4.51 7.38 -15.75
N ILE A 66 -3.91 6.71 -16.71
CA ILE A 66 -2.47 6.83 -16.94
C ILE A 66 -2.22 8.19 -17.59
N ASP A 67 -1.52 9.06 -16.87
CA ASP A 67 -1.14 10.39 -17.37
C ASP A 67 0.20 10.35 -18.10
N GLU A 68 1.18 9.64 -17.52
CA GLU A 68 2.52 9.49 -18.11
C GLU A 68 3.13 8.13 -17.74
N ILE A 69 4.00 7.61 -18.61
CA ILE A 69 4.82 6.43 -18.35
C ILE A 69 6.25 6.74 -18.73
N LEU A 70 7.16 6.62 -17.75
CA LEU A 70 8.59 6.60 -18.00
C LEU A 70 9.08 5.16 -17.97
N GLN A 71 9.71 4.70 -19.04
CA GLN A 71 10.11 3.31 -19.20
C GLN A 71 11.61 3.16 -19.38
N SER A 72 12.19 2.19 -18.68
CA SER A 72 13.54 1.69 -18.81
C SER A 72 13.48 0.20 -19.22
N VAL A 73 14.62 -0.48 -19.28
CA VAL A 73 14.70 -1.88 -19.69
C VAL A 73 13.87 -2.80 -18.81
N ASP A 74 13.97 -2.63 -17.49
CA ASP A 74 13.37 -3.50 -16.47
C ASP A 74 12.41 -2.76 -15.53
N THR A 75 12.23 -1.45 -15.72
CA THR A 75 11.45 -0.60 -14.84
C THR A 75 10.50 0.28 -15.65
N SER A 76 9.27 0.42 -15.14
CA SER A 76 8.28 1.34 -15.69
C SER A 76 7.67 2.15 -14.55
N LYS A 77 7.84 3.48 -14.59
CA LYS A 77 7.21 4.40 -13.64
C LYS A 77 5.96 5.01 -14.27
N TYR A 78 4.85 4.85 -13.59
CA TYR A 78 3.55 5.39 -13.98
C TYR A 78 3.24 6.62 -13.16
N LEU A 79 2.74 7.64 -13.81
CA LEU A 79 2.03 8.74 -13.17
C LEU A 79 0.53 8.51 -13.42
N PHE A 80 -0.21 8.25 -12.34
CA PHE A 80 -1.66 8.10 -12.40
C PHE A 80 -2.36 9.37 -11.96
N GLU A 81 -3.42 9.74 -12.67
CA GLU A 81 -4.39 10.75 -12.27
C GLU A 81 -5.61 10.07 -11.63
N LEU A 82 -5.94 10.49 -10.42
CA LEU A 82 -7.09 10.04 -9.65
C LEU A 82 -8.35 10.80 -10.09
N SER A 83 -9.53 10.34 -9.67
CA SER A 83 -10.83 10.92 -10.07
C SER A 83 -11.02 12.38 -9.68
N ASP A 84 -10.29 12.87 -8.69
CA ASP A 84 -10.30 14.26 -8.20
C ASP A 84 -9.18 15.13 -8.79
N GLY A 85 -8.39 14.59 -9.73
CA GLY A 85 -7.25 15.27 -10.35
C GLY A 85 -5.95 15.18 -9.55
N CYS A 86 -5.95 14.59 -8.34
CA CYS A 86 -4.71 14.28 -7.64
C CYS A 86 -3.86 13.29 -8.45
N ARG A 87 -2.53 13.34 -8.26
CA ARG A 87 -1.61 12.47 -8.98
C ARG A 87 -0.76 11.65 -8.02
N VAL A 88 -0.49 10.42 -8.42
CA VAL A 88 0.37 9.49 -7.68
C VAL A 88 1.29 8.72 -8.60
N GLU A 89 2.45 8.33 -8.09
CA GLU A 89 3.41 7.51 -8.81
C GLU A 89 3.32 6.06 -8.39
N THR A 90 3.52 5.17 -9.36
CA THR A 90 3.62 3.72 -9.16
C THR A 90 4.76 3.19 -10.00
N VAL A 91 5.59 2.31 -9.45
CA VAL A 91 6.76 1.79 -10.15
C VAL A 91 6.67 0.27 -10.28
N LEU A 92 6.69 -0.21 -11.51
CA LEU A 92 6.85 -1.62 -11.83
C LEU A 92 8.34 -1.92 -12.04
N MET A 93 8.84 -2.92 -11.36
CA MET A 93 10.20 -3.45 -11.47
C MET A 93 10.13 -4.91 -11.91
N ARG A 94 10.71 -5.24 -13.07
CA ARG A 94 10.82 -6.61 -13.57
C ARG A 94 12.11 -7.22 -13.04
N GLN A 95 12.00 -8.29 -12.27
CA GLN A 95 13.14 -8.94 -11.65
C GLN A 95 13.17 -10.43 -12.00
N LYS A 96 14.31 -11.09 -11.80
CA LYS A 96 14.45 -12.52 -12.09
C LYS A 96 13.50 -13.42 -11.28
N PHE A 97 13.07 -12.94 -10.11
CA PHE A 97 12.16 -13.66 -9.20
C PHE A 97 10.70 -13.21 -9.32
N GLY A 98 10.36 -12.42 -10.33
CA GLY A 98 9.00 -11.97 -10.62
C GLY A 98 8.85 -10.46 -10.71
N ASN A 99 7.63 -10.01 -10.96
CA ASN A 99 7.30 -8.61 -11.10
C ASN A 99 7.02 -8.01 -9.71
N SER A 100 7.73 -6.95 -9.36
CA SER A 100 7.52 -6.20 -8.12
C SER A 100 6.88 -4.85 -8.43
N ILE A 101 5.92 -4.42 -7.61
CA ILE A 101 5.30 -3.11 -7.74
C ILE A 101 5.52 -2.29 -6.48
N CYS A 102 5.87 -1.02 -6.67
CA CYS A 102 5.94 -0.02 -5.61
C CYS A 102 4.75 0.93 -5.74
N ILE A 103 3.89 0.98 -4.72
CA ILE A 103 2.66 1.76 -4.73
C ILE A 103 2.71 2.94 -3.77
N SER A 104 1.94 3.98 -4.07
CA SER A 104 1.72 5.15 -3.24
C SER A 104 0.53 4.98 -2.32
N THR A 105 0.55 5.64 -1.16
CA THR A 105 -0.53 5.63 -0.16
C THR A 105 -1.18 6.99 0.06
N GLN A 106 -0.55 8.05 -0.44
CA GLN A 106 -1.02 9.43 -0.28
C GLN A 106 -0.73 10.21 -1.56
N SER A 107 -1.47 11.28 -1.81
CA SER A 107 -1.09 12.32 -2.75
C SER A 107 -0.28 13.39 -1.99
N GLY A 108 1.04 13.41 -2.19
CA GLY A 108 1.99 14.17 -1.38
C GLY A 108 2.30 13.51 -0.03
N CYS A 109 3.13 14.17 0.80
CA CYS A 109 3.56 13.64 2.10
C CYS A 109 3.88 14.77 3.08
N ASN A 110 3.42 14.66 4.34
CA ASN A 110 3.66 15.66 5.38
C ASN A 110 4.89 15.36 6.26
N MET A 111 5.61 14.26 6.04
CA MET A 111 6.75 13.91 6.89
C MET A 111 7.94 14.85 6.73
N GLY A 112 8.08 15.53 5.57
CA GLY A 112 9.05 16.59 5.34
C GLY A 112 10.51 16.13 5.34
N CYS A 113 10.78 14.86 5.02
CA CYS A 113 12.14 14.31 4.89
C CYS A 113 12.94 15.11 3.85
N LYS A 114 14.12 15.60 4.22
CA LYS A 114 14.90 16.55 3.40
C LYS A 114 15.47 15.96 2.11
N PHE A 115 15.72 14.67 2.09
CA PHE A 115 16.24 13.92 0.94
C PHE A 115 15.14 13.40 0.01
N CYS A 116 13.86 13.45 0.42
CA CYS A 116 12.75 12.85 -0.31
C CYS A 116 12.05 13.89 -1.18
N CYS A 117 11.89 13.59 -2.47
CA CYS A 117 11.13 14.47 -3.38
C CYS A 117 9.67 14.61 -2.97
N SER A 118 9.05 13.52 -2.48
CA SER A 118 7.67 13.54 -1.97
C SER A 118 7.52 14.45 -0.74
N GLY A 119 8.57 14.63 0.06
CA GLY A 119 8.59 15.54 1.20
C GLY A 119 8.49 17.03 0.83
N ARG A 120 8.71 17.37 -0.44
CA ARG A 120 8.52 18.74 -1.00
C ARG A 120 7.09 18.98 -1.47
N LEU A 121 6.33 17.90 -1.69
CA LEU A 121 4.94 17.93 -2.09
C LEU A 121 4.09 17.85 -0.82
N ARG A 122 3.37 18.93 -0.51
CA ARG A 122 2.42 18.88 0.61
C ARG A 122 1.38 17.79 0.36
N LYS A 123 1.07 17.04 1.41
CA LYS A 123 -0.02 16.06 1.38
C LYS A 123 -1.32 16.77 1.01
N GLN A 124 -1.94 16.33 -0.06
CA GLN A 124 -3.27 16.78 -0.47
C GLN A 124 -4.33 15.94 0.24
N ARG A 125 -4.20 14.61 0.17
CA ARG A 125 -5.06 13.66 0.87
C ARG A 125 -4.46 12.27 0.99
N ASP A 126 -5.09 11.45 1.79
CA ASP A 126 -4.87 10.01 1.83
C ASP A 126 -5.53 9.33 0.62
N LEU A 127 -4.94 8.23 0.17
CA LEU A 127 -5.57 7.33 -0.79
C LEU A 127 -6.50 6.36 -0.07
N THR A 128 -7.60 6.00 -0.71
CA THR A 128 -8.44 4.89 -0.27
C THR A 128 -7.76 3.55 -0.53
N ALA A 129 -8.22 2.49 0.15
CA ALA A 129 -7.74 1.13 -0.13
C ALA A 129 -7.94 0.77 -1.62
N GLY A 130 -9.08 1.16 -2.20
CA GLY A 130 -9.40 0.93 -3.61
C GLY A 130 -8.44 1.63 -4.57
N GLU A 131 -8.04 2.86 -4.27
CA GLU A 131 -7.04 3.58 -5.08
C GLU A 131 -5.65 2.92 -4.99
N MET A 132 -5.28 2.36 -3.84
CA MET A 132 -4.05 1.57 -3.69
C MET A 132 -4.12 0.26 -4.50
N VAL A 133 -5.24 -0.47 -4.44
CA VAL A 133 -5.49 -1.68 -5.23
C VAL A 133 -5.50 -1.36 -6.73
N SER A 134 -6.13 -0.27 -7.13
CA SER A 134 -6.25 0.14 -8.53
C SER A 134 -4.90 0.41 -9.19
N GLN A 135 -3.87 0.84 -8.45
CA GLN A 135 -2.51 0.97 -8.98
C GLN A 135 -1.97 -0.38 -9.46
N ILE A 136 -2.21 -1.46 -8.71
CA ILE A 136 -1.79 -2.81 -9.08
C ILE A 136 -2.56 -3.27 -10.31
N LEU A 137 -3.88 -3.19 -10.27
CA LEU A 137 -4.75 -3.68 -11.35
C LEU A 137 -4.50 -2.93 -12.68
N ALA A 138 -4.27 -1.62 -12.61
CA ALA A 138 -3.98 -0.80 -13.79
C ALA A 138 -2.65 -1.20 -14.45
N VAL A 139 -1.60 -1.44 -13.65
CA VAL A 139 -0.30 -1.86 -14.17
C VAL A 139 -0.37 -3.28 -14.74
N GLU A 140 -1.01 -4.23 -14.04
CA GLU A 140 -1.19 -5.60 -14.52
C GLU A 140 -1.95 -5.63 -15.85
N LYS A 141 -3.03 -4.86 -15.96
CA LYS A 141 -3.82 -4.74 -17.19
C LYS A 141 -3.01 -4.12 -18.33
N HIS A 142 -2.31 -3.02 -18.08
CA HIS A 142 -1.54 -2.31 -19.10
C HIS A 142 -0.39 -3.14 -19.65
N GLN A 143 0.30 -3.88 -18.78
CA GLN A 143 1.48 -4.69 -19.15
C GLN A 143 1.15 -6.14 -19.49
N ASN A 144 -0.09 -6.59 -19.27
CA ASN A 144 -0.53 -7.98 -19.39
C ASN A 144 0.36 -8.94 -18.58
N ILE A 145 0.59 -8.63 -17.32
CA ILE A 145 1.42 -9.39 -16.38
C ILE A 145 0.69 -9.63 -15.07
N THR A 146 1.28 -10.48 -14.21
CA THR A 146 0.88 -10.63 -12.82
C THR A 146 1.96 -10.08 -11.90
N ILE A 147 1.56 -9.36 -10.85
CA ILE A 147 2.45 -8.86 -9.81
C ILE A 147 2.70 -9.96 -8.78
N SER A 148 3.96 -10.18 -8.44
CA SER A 148 4.40 -11.19 -7.46
C SER A 148 4.74 -10.59 -6.11
N ASN A 149 5.22 -9.34 -6.09
CA ASN A 149 5.66 -8.67 -4.87
C ASN A 149 5.14 -7.23 -4.83
N ILE A 150 4.73 -6.79 -3.65
CA ILE A 150 4.21 -5.43 -3.41
C ILE A 150 5.11 -4.74 -2.40
N THR A 151 5.58 -3.54 -2.72
CA THR A 151 6.22 -2.63 -1.76
C THR A 151 5.36 -1.39 -1.60
N VAL A 152 5.05 -1.05 -0.37
CA VAL A 152 4.33 0.18 -0.02
C VAL A 152 5.37 1.21 0.39
N MET A 153 6.04 1.77 -0.65
CA MET A 153 7.22 2.64 -0.54
C MET A 153 7.18 3.82 -1.53
N GLY A 154 6.01 4.07 -2.13
CA GLY A 154 5.80 5.19 -3.05
C GLY A 154 5.58 6.51 -2.32
N ILE A 155 4.75 7.38 -2.88
CA ILE A 155 4.42 8.67 -2.28
C ILE A 155 3.56 8.48 -1.03
N GLY A 156 3.95 9.11 0.08
CA GLY A 156 3.23 9.09 1.34
C GLY A 156 3.93 8.34 2.46
N GLU A 157 3.40 8.48 3.67
CA GLU A 157 3.73 7.67 4.84
C GLU A 157 2.59 6.69 5.06
N PRO A 158 2.79 5.37 4.85
CA PRO A 158 1.71 4.39 4.97
C PRO A 158 1.03 4.40 6.34
N PHE A 159 1.79 4.63 7.40
CA PHE A 159 1.25 4.64 8.76
C PHE A 159 0.53 5.93 9.14
N ASP A 160 0.65 6.98 8.35
CA ASP A 160 -0.19 8.18 8.44
C ASP A 160 -1.57 7.96 7.77
N ASN A 161 -1.67 6.94 6.90
CA ASN A 161 -2.92 6.45 6.29
C ASN A 161 -3.23 5.01 6.74
N TYR A 162 -3.20 4.78 8.05
CA TYR A 162 -3.13 3.43 8.63
C TYR A 162 -4.35 2.56 8.34
N ASP A 163 -5.55 3.12 8.47
CA ASP A 163 -6.78 2.33 8.34
C ASP A 163 -6.99 1.88 6.89
N ALA A 164 -6.80 2.78 5.92
CA ALA A 164 -6.86 2.43 4.50
C ALA A 164 -5.73 1.46 4.08
N LEU A 165 -4.54 1.58 4.69
CA LEU A 165 -3.47 0.60 4.51
C LEU A 165 -3.89 -0.78 5.00
N CYS A 166 -4.53 -0.88 6.16
CA CYS A 166 -5.01 -2.15 6.71
C CYS A 166 -6.05 -2.79 5.79
N ASP A 167 -7.05 -2.03 5.35
CA ASP A 167 -8.06 -2.48 4.39
C ASP A 167 -7.42 -2.95 3.08
N PHE A 168 -6.45 -2.19 2.55
CA PHE A 168 -5.68 -2.59 1.37
C PHE A 168 -4.99 -3.95 1.56
N LEU A 169 -4.30 -4.13 2.68
CA LEU A 169 -3.61 -5.39 2.98
C LEU A 169 -4.59 -6.56 3.10
N ASP A 170 -5.73 -6.36 3.72
CA ASP A 170 -6.78 -7.39 3.83
C ASP A 170 -7.34 -7.76 2.45
N ILE A 171 -7.53 -6.79 1.56
CA ILE A 171 -8.02 -7.03 0.19
C ILE A 171 -7.00 -7.81 -0.65
N VAL A 172 -5.71 -7.43 -0.60
CA VAL A 172 -4.70 -8.05 -1.48
C VAL A 172 -4.25 -9.44 -1.00
N THR A 173 -4.50 -9.77 0.27
CA THR A 173 -4.10 -11.09 0.85
C THR A 173 -5.22 -12.11 0.89
N VAL A 174 -6.50 -11.68 0.80
CA VAL A 174 -7.65 -12.57 0.96
C VAL A 174 -7.76 -13.60 -0.16
N PRO A 175 -8.19 -14.85 0.15
CA PRO A 175 -8.50 -15.86 -0.87
C PRO A 175 -9.61 -15.38 -1.84
N GLY A 176 -9.39 -15.56 -3.14
CA GLY A 176 -10.26 -15.05 -4.20
C GLY A 176 -9.99 -13.60 -4.60
N GLY A 177 -9.18 -12.85 -3.80
CA GLY A 177 -8.68 -11.52 -4.13
C GLY A 177 -7.45 -11.57 -5.06
N ILE A 178 -6.51 -10.64 -4.86
CA ILE A 178 -5.22 -10.65 -5.59
C ILE A 178 -4.39 -11.86 -5.14
N GLU A 179 -4.52 -12.29 -3.88
CA GLU A 179 -3.86 -13.45 -3.25
C GLU A 179 -2.33 -13.30 -3.14
N THR A 180 -1.86 -12.08 -2.93
CA THR A 180 -0.45 -11.86 -2.63
C THR A 180 -0.15 -12.31 -1.19
N GLY A 181 0.70 -13.31 -1.05
CA GLY A 181 1.09 -13.78 0.29
C GLY A 181 1.80 -12.69 1.10
N THR A 182 1.55 -12.62 2.41
CA THR A 182 2.09 -11.56 3.29
C THR A 182 3.62 -11.47 3.30
N LYS A 183 4.32 -12.56 2.95
CA LYS A 183 5.78 -12.59 2.78
C LYS A 183 6.28 -11.84 1.53
N HIS A 184 5.38 -11.58 0.60
CA HIS A 184 5.64 -10.87 -0.65
C HIS A 184 5.19 -9.41 -0.58
N ILE A 185 4.76 -8.94 0.60
CA ILE A 185 4.36 -7.56 0.83
C ILE A 185 5.30 -6.95 1.85
N THR A 186 5.87 -5.78 1.52
CA THR A 186 6.71 -5.00 2.44
C THR A 186 6.10 -3.61 2.59
N VAL A 187 5.86 -3.20 3.82
CA VAL A 187 5.41 -1.85 4.18
C VAL A 187 6.60 -1.11 4.79
N SER A 188 6.91 0.08 4.26
CA SER A 188 7.97 0.93 4.82
C SER A 188 7.37 2.10 5.59
N THR A 189 8.02 2.50 6.68
CA THR A 189 7.62 3.66 7.48
C THR A 189 8.81 4.49 7.88
N CYS A 190 8.60 5.79 8.02
CA CYS A 190 9.60 6.69 8.61
C CYS A 190 9.73 6.56 10.14
N GLY A 191 9.00 5.62 10.77
CA GLY A 191 9.12 5.32 12.20
C GLY A 191 8.03 5.93 13.08
N LEU A 192 6.77 5.83 12.67
CA LEU A 192 5.61 6.16 13.50
C LEU A 192 5.40 5.04 14.54
N CYS A 193 6.09 5.14 15.69
CA CYS A 193 6.24 4.07 16.69
C CYS A 193 4.91 3.49 17.17
N ASP A 194 3.92 4.34 17.41
CA ASP A 194 2.59 3.90 17.89
C ASP A 194 1.93 2.99 16.85
N LYS A 195 2.04 3.34 15.57
CA LYS A 195 1.49 2.56 14.46
C LYS A 195 2.33 1.32 14.15
N MET A 196 3.65 1.36 14.36
CA MET A 196 4.50 0.16 14.27
C MET A 196 4.06 -0.91 15.27
N LYS A 197 3.75 -0.51 16.53
CA LYS A 197 3.25 -1.42 17.56
C LYS A 197 1.87 -1.98 17.18
N LEU A 198 0.95 -1.16 16.71
CA LEU A 198 -0.35 -1.62 16.21
C LEU A 198 -0.21 -2.58 15.01
N PHE A 199 0.73 -2.31 14.11
CA PHE A 199 0.99 -3.15 12.95
C PHE A 199 1.53 -4.54 13.33
N ALA A 200 2.28 -4.63 14.44
CA ALA A 200 2.76 -5.89 15.00
C ALA A 200 1.62 -6.79 15.51
N GLU A 201 0.48 -6.23 15.88
CA GLU A 201 -0.68 -6.96 16.39
C GLU A 201 -1.63 -7.47 15.30
N ARG A 202 -1.34 -7.20 14.01
CA ARG A 202 -2.15 -7.72 12.91
C ARG A 202 -2.11 -9.25 12.87
N LYS A 203 -3.27 -9.86 12.59
CA LYS A 203 -3.41 -11.32 12.45
C LYS A 203 -2.47 -11.87 11.36
N GLU A 204 -2.36 -11.14 10.25
CA GLU A 204 -1.54 -11.49 9.10
C GLU A 204 -0.45 -10.42 8.89
N PRO A 205 0.69 -10.52 9.61
CA PRO A 205 1.75 -9.52 9.50
C PRO A 205 2.47 -9.61 8.15
N CYS A 206 2.73 -8.46 7.53
CA CYS A 206 3.56 -8.34 6.33
C CYS A 206 5.03 -8.08 6.73
N ASN A 207 5.94 -7.95 5.76
CA ASN A 207 7.29 -7.49 6.08
C ASN A 207 7.27 -6.00 6.41
N LEU A 208 8.11 -5.59 7.37
CA LEU A 208 8.28 -4.20 7.77
C LEU A 208 9.66 -3.69 7.37
N ALA A 209 9.71 -2.52 6.75
CA ALA A 209 10.92 -1.74 6.54
C ALA A 209 10.82 -0.44 7.34
N VAL A 210 11.94 0.04 7.85
CA VAL A 210 12.03 1.29 8.60
C VAL A 210 13.09 2.20 7.98
N SER A 211 12.66 3.35 7.52
CA SER A 211 13.53 4.42 7.03
C SER A 211 14.27 5.07 8.20
N LEU A 212 15.45 4.54 8.53
CA LEU A 212 16.28 5.02 9.64
C LEU A 212 17.13 6.22 9.22
N HIS A 213 17.97 6.06 8.18
CA HIS A 213 18.73 7.07 7.45
C HIS A 213 19.72 7.92 8.27
N ALA A 214 19.92 7.60 9.54
CA ALA A 214 20.86 8.30 10.40
C ALA A 214 21.36 7.38 11.53
N PRO A 215 22.60 7.61 12.02
CA PRO A 215 23.18 6.82 13.11
C PRO A 215 22.72 7.31 14.49
N ASP A 216 22.36 8.60 14.59
CA ASP A 216 21.99 9.29 15.82
C ASP A 216 20.83 10.27 15.63
N ASP A 217 20.28 10.77 16.74
CA ASP A 217 19.15 11.69 16.73
C ASP A 217 19.49 13.07 16.20
N GLU A 218 20.75 13.52 16.28
CA GLU A 218 21.17 14.83 15.77
C GLU A 218 21.05 14.87 14.26
N ILE A 219 21.67 13.90 13.58
CA ILE A 219 21.61 13.77 12.11
C ILE A 219 20.16 13.47 11.68
N ARG A 220 19.48 12.58 12.39
CA ARG A 220 18.09 12.23 12.04
C ARG A 220 17.14 13.42 12.17
N ASN A 221 17.28 14.26 13.19
CA ASN A 221 16.50 15.49 13.34
C ASN A 221 16.69 16.48 12.17
N ARG A 222 17.89 16.50 11.59
CA ARG A 222 18.18 17.34 10.41
C ARG A 222 17.54 16.79 9.16
N LEU A 223 17.53 15.46 8.99
CA LEU A 223 17.05 14.78 7.78
C LEU A 223 15.57 14.48 7.81
N MET A 224 15.02 14.09 8.96
CA MET A 224 13.68 13.57 9.13
C MET A 224 12.98 14.24 10.33
N PRO A 225 12.11 15.23 10.10
CA PRO A 225 11.43 15.95 11.18
C PRO A 225 10.63 15.08 12.14
N VAL A 226 10.17 13.91 11.69
CA VAL A 226 9.45 12.92 12.52
C VAL A 226 10.27 12.47 13.74
N ASN A 227 11.61 12.54 13.67
CA ASN A 227 12.48 12.17 14.78
C ASN A 227 12.28 13.05 16.04
N ARG A 228 11.77 14.27 15.89
CA ARG A 228 11.41 15.12 17.01
C ARG A 228 10.28 14.54 17.87
N ARG A 229 9.46 13.69 17.28
CA ARG A 229 8.37 12.98 17.97
C ARG A 229 8.80 11.58 18.42
N TYR A 230 9.60 10.90 17.63
CA TYR A 230 10.02 9.52 17.86
C TYR A 230 11.53 9.42 17.64
N SER A 231 12.29 9.35 18.75
CA SER A 231 13.75 9.19 18.72
C SER A 231 14.16 7.86 18.09
N ILE A 232 15.41 7.75 17.66
CA ILE A 232 15.98 6.50 17.13
C ILE A 232 15.77 5.35 18.14
N SER A 233 15.99 5.59 19.41
CA SER A 233 15.83 4.57 20.45
C SER A 233 14.39 4.02 20.48
N GLN A 234 13.38 4.89 20.40
CA GLN A 234 11.97 4.48 20.34
C GLN A 234 11.63 3.73 19.04
N VAL A 235 12.21 4.15 17.91
CA VAL A 235 12.03 3.47 16.62
C VAL A 235 12.62 2.07 16.67
N ILE A 236 13.84 1.91 17.21
CA ILE A 236 14.50 0.61 17.36
C ILE A 236 13.74 -0.30 18.35
N GLU A 237 13.26 0.26 19.47
CA GLU A 237 12.40 -0.49 20.41
C GLU A 237 11.13 -1.01 19.71
N SER A 238 10.47 -0.15 18.92
CA SER A 238 9.27 -0.53 18.18
C SER A 238 9.56 -1.58 17.10
N ALA A 239 10.73 -1.51 16.46
CA ALA A 239 11.20 -2.52 15.52
C ALA A 239 11.49 -3.87 16.19
N LYS A 240 12.12 -3.86 17.38
CA LYS A 240 12.32 -5.06 18.20
C LYS A 240 10.99 -5.68 18.61
N TYR A 241 10.05 -4.88 19.10
CA TYR A 241 8.70 -5.32 19.43
C TYR A 241 8.03 -6.01 18.23
N TYR A 242 8.15 -5.42 17.02
CA TYR A 242 7.63 -6.04 15.80
C TYR A 242 8.25 -7.41 15.53
N VAL A 243 9.57 -7.54 15.65
CA VAL A 243 10.28 -8.82 15.46
C VAL A 243 9.81 -9.86 16.47
N GLU A 244 9.74 -9.51 17.74
CA GLU A 244 9.33 -10.42 18.85
C GLU A 244 7.89 -10.88 18.67
N ARG A 245 6.98 -9.96 18.27
CA ARG A 245 5.57 -10.24 18.15
C ARG A 245 5.22 -11.07 16.92
N THR A 246 5.92 -10.83 15.80
CA THR A 246 5.58 -11.43 14.50
C THR A 246 6.52 -12.53 14.05
N ASN A 247 7.66 -12.69 14.70
CA ASN A 247 8.79 -13.54 14.27
C ASN A 247 9.26 -13.23 12.83
N ARG A 248 9.13 -11.97 12.38
CA ARG A 248 9.58 -11.50 11.08
C ARG A 248 10.78 -10.57 11.22
N LYS A 249 11.61 -10.54 10.18
CA LYS A 249 12.72 -9.58 10.10
C LYS A 249 12.18 -8.18 9.79
N VAL A 250 12.83 -7.17 10.36
CA VAL A 250 12.66 -5.76 9.98
C VAL A 250 13.85 -5.35 9.13
N LEU A 251 13.57 -4.70 8.00
CA LEU A 251 14.60 -4.07 7.17
C LEU A 251 14.86 -2.66 7.71
N LEU A 252 16.11 -2.28 7.93
CA LEU A 252 16.50 -0.91 8.20
C LEU A 252 17.06 -0.30 6.92
N GLU A 253 16.42 0.75 6.43
CA GLU A 253 16.85 1.46 5.24
C GLU A 253 17.75 2.63 5.63
N TYR A 254 18.86 2.76 4.93
CA TYR A 254 19.84 3.82 5.18
C TYR A 254 20.35 4.40 3.85
N ILE A 255 19.94 5.62 3.54
CA ILE A 255 20.46 6.38 2.40
C ILE A 255 21.78 7.02 2.80
N LEU A 256 22.84 6.77 2.04
CA LEU A 256 24.14 7.45 2.24
C LEU A 256 24.09 8.83 1.57
N LEU A 257 24.32 9.85 2.35
CA LEU A 257 24.36 11.26 1.93
C LEU A 257 25.75 11.81 2.19
N ASP A 258 26.44 12.16 1.10
CA ASP A 258 27.82 12.66 1.10
C ASP A 258 28.03 13.80 2.11
N GLY A 259 29.01 13.64 2.99
CA GLY A 259 29.36 14.59 4.03
C GLY A 259 28.31 14.83 5.12
N ILE A 260 27.28 13.99 5.21
CA ILE A 260 26.19 14.14 6.19
C ILE A 260 26.11 12.94 7.15
N ASN A 261 25.99 11.72 6.61
CA ASN A 261 25.77 10.52 7.38
C ASN A 261 26.57 9.30 6.88
N ASP A 262 27.64 9.54 6.14
CA ASP A 262 28.44 8.54 5.44
C ASP A 262 29.86 8.39 5.98
N SER A 263 30.19 9.01 7.13
CA SER A 263 31.49 8.85 7.76
C SER A 263 31.66 7.45 8.36
N ARG A 264 32.91 7.05 8.63
CA ARG A 264 33.19 5.76 9.28
C ARG A 264 32.62 5.67 10.70
N GLU A 265 32.56 6.81 11.40
CA GLU A 265 31.98 6.91 12.74
C GLU A 265 30.45 6.71 12.72
N ASN A 266 29.81 6.95 11.56
CA ASN A 266 28.38 6.74 11.38
C ASN A 266 28.01 5.28 11.09
N ALA A 267 28.98 4.45 10.69
CA ALA A 267 28.78 3.05 10.37
C ALA A 267 28.89 2.14 11.58
#